data_84878297f48be1618a1db4168afeb94d
#
_entry.id   84878297f48be1618a1db4168afeb94d
#
_cell.length_a   1.000
_cell.length_b   1.000
_cell.length_c   1.000
_cell.angle_alpha   90.00
_cell.angle_beta   90.00
_cell.angle_gamma   90.00
#
_symmetry.space_group_name_H-M   'P 1'
#
loop_
_entity.id
_entity.type
_entity.pdbx_description
1 polymer ?
#
loop_
_entity_poly.entity_id
_entity_poly.type
_entity_poly.pdbx_seq_one_letter_code
_entity_poly.pdbx_strand_id
1 'polypeptide(L)'
;MKKLLLAVATLAFALSSNAQQFLRPFEGISTKKVSYITFEDGTELETPIKSVKRKKSLIKGFSYKDENKNKIEVPIEDIDFVYIPQNNLDKLNKFTDFAHDPAQWTRSPYDEERFEKGYAYFEKVPVMIKKKKMDLLLQLLNPTNTSRIKVFHDMRAGEAGGFGMGGFQIQKSIDKSFYIQKDNATAERMHKSDFKKEIFQELFGDCEATVTKYGNKPKWKDFDQMIYFYNQNCAN
;
A
#
# COMPACT_ATOMS: atom_id res chain seq x y z
N MET A 1 41.17 -26.92 7.36
CA MET A 1 39.79 -27.23 6.96
C MET A 1 38.72 -26.59 7.86
N LYS A 2 38.82 -26.61 9.22
CA LYS A 2 37.83 -25.99 10.12
C LYS A 2 37.65 -24.46 9.95
N LYS A 3 38.70 -23.73 9.60
CA LYS A 3 38.67 -22.26 9.39
C LYS A 3 37.99 -21.85 8.08
N LEU A 4 37.97 -22.72 7.06
CA LEU A 4 37.29 -22.47 5.78
C LEU A 4 35.78 -22.65 5.91
N LEU A 5 35.32 -23.59 6.73
CA LEU A 5 33.89 -23.82 7.00
C LEU A 5 33.22 -22.66 7.76
N LEU A 6 33.96 -21.98 8.64
CA LEU A 6 33.46 -20.82 9.38
C LEU A 6 33.25 -19.60 8.45
N ALA A 7 34.14 -19.41 7.46
CA ALA A 7 34.04 -18.31 6.50
C ALA A 7 32.84 -18.48 5.53
N VAL A 8 32.51 -19.71 5.16
CA VAL A 8 31.36 -20.00 4.29
C VAL A 8 30.04 -19.80 5.04
N ALA A 9 29.96 -20.14 6.33
CA ALA A 9 28.77 -19.93 7.15
C ALA A 9 28.48 -18.43 7.39
N THR A 10 29.49 -17.60 7.55
CA THR A 10 29.29 -16.15 7.70
C THR A 10 28.89 -15.44 6.38
N LEU A 11 29.31 -15.97 5.23
CA LEU A 11 28.92 -15.43 3.92
C LEU A 11 27.44 -15.73 3.58
N ALA A 12 26.91 -16.86 4.04
CA ALA A 12 25.52 -17.25 3.80
C ALA A 12 24.49 -16.36 4.56
N PHE A 13 24.89 -15.74 5.67
CA PHE A 13 24.03 -14.81 6.42
C PHE A 13 24.00 -13.38 5.85
N ALA A 14 24.91 -13.05 4.94
CA ALA A 14 25.00 -11.69 4.38
C ALA A 14 24.10 -11.47 3.16
N LEU A 15 23.43 -12.51 2.62
CA LEU A 15 22.68 -12.44 1.36
C LEU A 15 21.15 -12.27 1.53
N SER A 16 20.64 -12.13 2.74
CA SER A 16 19.19 -12.01 2.98
C SER A 16 18.71 -10.63 3.40
N SER A 17 19.40 -9.55 3.05
CA SER A 17 18.88 -8.20 3.25
C SER A 17 18.15 -7.68 2.00
N ASN A 18 17.20 -8.43 1.46
CA ASN A 18 16.16 -7.80 0.68
C ASN A 18 15.33 -6.98 1.66
N ALA A 19 15.65 -5.69 1.75
CA ALA A 19 14.88 -4.75 2.54
C ALA A 19 13.46 -4.74 1.98
N GLN A 20 12.54 -5.38 2.69
CA GLN A 20 11.12 -5.35 2.36
C GLN A 20 10.68 -3.89 2.38
N GLN A 21 10.16 -3.40 1.26
CA GLN A 21 9.72 -2.03 1.08
C GLN A 21 8.23 -2.01 0.75
N PHE A 22 7.59 -0.91 1.08
CA PHE A 22 6.22 -0.68 0.64
C PHE A 22 6.12 -0.63 -0.89
N LEU A 23 4.98 -1.10 -1.41
CA LEU A 23 4.63 -0.87 -2.80
C LEU A 23 4.67 0.63 -3.12
N ARG A 24 4.99 0.94 -4.37
CA ARG A 24 4.99 2.34 -4.80
C ARG A 24 3.58 2.89 -4.84
N PRO A 25 3.40 4.12 -4.39
CA PRO A 25 2.17 4.84 -4.56
C PRO A 25 1.74 4.93 -6.02
N PHE A 26 0.45 4.75 -6.23
CA PHE A 26 -0.19 4.78 -7.52
C PHE A 26 -0.23 6.21 -8.08
N GLU A 27 0.25 6.41 -9.30
CA GLU A 27 0.36 7.73 -9.90
C GLU A 27 -0.80 8.07 -10.86
N GLY A 28 -1.48 7.08 -11.42
CA GLY A 28 -2.56 7.35 -12.35
C GLY A 28 -3.18 6.12 -12.99
N ILE A 29 -4.45 6.25 -13.38
CA ILE A 29 -5.27 5.18 -13.95
C ILE A 29 -5.01 5.03 -15.44
N SER A 30 -4.87 3.79 -15.91
CA SER A 30 -4.97 3.49 -17.33
C SER A 30 -6.42 3.41 -17.77
N THR A 31 -6.88 4.35 -18.59
CA THR A 31 -8.25 4.36 -19.12
C THR A 31 -8.48 3.36 -20.27
N LYS A 32 -7.42 2.63 -20.66
CA LYS A 32 -7.48 1.64 -21.75
C LYS A 32 -7.43 0.21 -21.26
N LYS A 33 -6.72 -0.07 -20.16
CA LYS A 33 -6.59 -1.41 -19.58
C LYS A 33 -7.78 -1.72 -18.69
N VAL A 34 -8.14 -2.98 -18.61
CA VAL A 34 -9.20 -3.49 -17.74
C VAL A 34 -8.81 -3.30 -16.27
N SER A 35 -9.77 -2.86 -15.47
CA SER A 35 -9.74 -2.87 -14.01
C SER A 35 -10.75 -3.89 -13.50
N TYR A 36 -10.55 -4.41 -12.31
CA TYR A 36 -11.42 -5.39 -11.67
C TYR A 36 -12.06 -4.73 -10.45
N ILE A 37 -13.36 -4.46 -10.52
CA ILE A 37 -14.12 -3.80 -9.45
C ILE A 37 -14.96 -4.87 -8.75
N THR A 38 -14.65 -5.15 -7.49
CA THR A 38 -15.45 -6.07 -6.67
C THR A 38 -16.40 -5.25 -5.83
N PHE A 39 -17.68 -5.59 -5.92
CA PHE A 39 -18.75 -4.96 -5.18
C PHE A 39 -18.94 -5.60 -3.80
N GLU A 40 -19.67 -4.91 -2.90
CA GLU A 40 -20.03 -5.39 -1.56
C GLU A 40 -20.77 -6.75 -1.55
N ASP A 41 -21.49 -7.08 -2.63
CA ASP A 41 -22.17 -8.36 -2.79
C ASP A 41 -21.26 -9.50 -3.29
N GLY A 42 -19.97 -9.20 -3.49
CA GLY A 42 -18.97 -10.14 -3.99
C GLY A 42 -18.93 -10.30 -5.51
N THR A 43 -19.80 -9.62 -6.26
CA THR A 43 -19.73 -9.64 -7.73
C THR A 43 -18.53 -8.83 -8.23
N GLU A 44 -17.90 -9.28 -9.33
CA GLU A 44 -16.79 -8.59 -9.95
C GLU A 44 -17.15 -8.07 -11.35
N LEU A 45 -16.84 -6.80 -11.60
CA LEU A 45 -16.97 -6.13 -12.88
C LEU A 45 -15.59 -5.91 -13.51
N GLU A 46 -15.39 -6.49 -14.69
CA GLU A 46 -14.19 -6.30 -15.50
C GLU A 46 -14.41 -5.22 -16.54
N THR A 47 -13.82 -4.04 -16.37
CA THR A 47 -14.01 -2.93 -17.30
C THR A 47 -12.88 -1.89 -17.20
N PRO A 48 -12.54 -1.19 -18.30
CA PRO A 48 -11.65 -0.04 -18.22
C PRO A 48 -12.32 1.13 -17.50
N ILE A 49 -11.75 1.57 -16.37
CA ILE A 49 -12.19 2.79 -15.70
C ILE A 49 -11.88 4.01 -16.60
N LYS A 50 -12.91 4.79 -16.92
CA LYS A 50 -12.77 5.96 -17.80
C LYS A 50 -12.54 7.26 -17.06
N SER A 51 -13.07 7.40 -15.85
CA SER A 51 -12.82 8.57 -15.01
C SER A 51 -12.97 8.25 -13.52
N VAL A 52 -12.32 9.06 -12.69
CA VAL A 52 -12.46 9.04 -11.24
C VAL A 52 -13.30 10.23 -10.82
N LYS A 53 -14.42 9.96 -10.15
CA LYS A 53 -15.25 10.99 -9.53
C LYS A 53 -14.62 11.43 -8.21
N ARG A 54 -14.40 12.72 -8.04
CA ARG A 54 -13.80 13.27 -6.83
C ARG A 54 -14.67 14.37 -6.21
N LYS A 55 -14.69 14.44 -4.89
CA LYS A 55 -15.26 15.55 -4.12
C LYS A 55 -14.28 15.97 -3.05
N LYS A 56 -13.85 17.24 -3.06
CA LYS A 56 -12.79 17.73 -2.14
C LYS A 56 -11.55 16.85 -2.19
N SER A 57 -11.14 16.48 -3.41
CA SER A 57 -10.03 15.56 -3.74
C SER A 57 -10.19 14.10 -3.30
N LEU A 58 -11.19 13.73 -2.52
CA LEU A 58 -11.47 12.35 -2.15
C LEU A 58 -12.12 11.61 -3.32
N ILE A 59 -11.72 10.37 -3.56
CA ILE A 59 -12.39 9.47 -4.52
C ILE A 59 -13.81 9.23 -4.01
N LYS A 60 -14.79 9.42 -4.89
CA LYS A 60 -16.22 9.21 -4.63
C LYS A 60 -16.84 8.17 -5.56
N GLY A 61 -16.07 7.65 -6.47
CA GLY A 61 -16.50 6.63 -7.40
C GLY A 61 -15.67 6.64 -8.66
N PHE A 62 -16.02 5.71 -9.52
CA PHE A 62 -15.45 5.55 -10.85
C PHE A 62 -16.56 5.68 -11.89
N SER A 63 -16.18 5.85 -13.17
CA SER A 63 -17.10 5.63 -14.26
C SER A 63 -16.47 4.75 -15.33
N TYR A 64 -17.29 3.95 -15.96
CA TYR A 64 -16.94 3.15 -17.12
C TYR A 64 -17.96 3.36 -18.24
N LYS A 65 -17.77 2.73 -19.38
CA LYS A 65 -18.75 2.70 -20.47
C LYS A 65 -19.27 1.27 -20.61
N ASP A 66 -20.58 1.12 -20.65
CA ASP A 66 -21.24 -0.14 -20.96
C ASP A 66 -21.08 -0.52 -22.46
N GLU A 67 -21.63 -1.65 -22.86
CA GLU A 67 -21.62 -2.14 -24.24
C GLU A 67 -22.28 -1.16 -25.23
N ASN A 68 -23.24 -0.40 -24.76
CA ASN A 68 -23.95 0.63 -25.52
C ASN A 68 -23.23 1.99 -25.51
N LYS A 69 -22.02 2.05 -24.94
CA LYS A 69 -21.20 3.26 -24.76
C LYS A 69 -21.81 4.30 -23.78
N ASN A 70 -22.85 3.94 -23.04
CA ASN A 70 -23.38 4.80 -21.98
C ASN A 70 -22.39 4.90 -20.83
N LYS A 71 -22.29 6.08 -20.24
CA LYS A 71 -21.47 6.30 -19.05
C LYS A 71 -22.23 5.79 -17.82
N ILE A 72 -21.66 4.78 -17.15
CA ILE A 72 -22.15 4.24 -15.88
C ILE A 72 -21.25 4.75 -14.76
N GLU A 73 -21.85 5.23 -13.67
CA GLU A 73 -21.13 5.66 -12.48
C GLU A 73 -21.25 4.59 -11.38
N VAL A 74 -20.13 4.27 -10.74
CA VAL A 74 -20.02 3.35 -9.61
C VAL A 74 -19.56 4.15 -8.40
N PRO A 75 -20.42 4.40 -7.42
CA PRO A 75 -20.05 5.08 -6.19
C PRO A 75 -19.17 4.19 -5.30
N ILE A 76 -18.32 4.78 -4.45
CA ILE A 76 -17.44 3.99 -3.57
C ILE A 76 -18.21 3.20 -2.52
N GLU A 77 -19.41 3.62 -2.21
CA GLU A 77 -20.31 2.95 -1.26
C GLU A 77 -20.61 1.52 -1.68
N ASP A 78 -20.67 1.25 -3.00
CA ASP A 78 -20.98 -0.06 -3.58
C ASP A 78 -19.72 -0.93 -3.78
N ILE A 79 -18.50 -0.34 -3.62
CA ILE A 79 -17.24 -1.00 -3.88
C ILE A 79 -16.68 -1.57 -2.57
N ASP A 80 -16.31 -2.85 -2.57
CA ASP A 80 -15.48 -3.45 -1.53
C ASP A 80 -14.00 -3.17 -1.82
N PHE A 81 -13.49 -3.63 -2.97
CA PHE A 81 -12.14 -3.34 -3.42
C PHE A 81 -12.02 -3.26 -4.95
N VAL A 82 -10.88 -2.77 -5.43
CA VAL A 82 -10.61 -2.68 -6.87
C VAL A 82 -9.13 -2.88 -7.18
N TYR A 83 -8.85 -3.66 -8.23
CA TYR A 83 -7.53 -3.73 -8.85
C TYR A 83 -7.48 -2.80 -10.06
N ILE A 84 -6.55 -1.85 -10.03
CA ILE A 84 -6.42 -0.81 -11.06
C ILE A 84 -5.04 -0.92 -11.74
N PRO A 85 -4.97 -1.05 -13.08
CA PRO A 85 -3.70 -1.14 -13.78
C PRO A 85 -2.98 0.20 -13.81
N GLN A 86 -1.67 0.19 -13.54
CA GLN A 86 -0.83 1.38 -13.63
C GLN A 86 -0.58 1.81 -15.08
N ASN A 87 -0.38 3.14 -15.29
CA ASN A 87 -0.20 3.70 -16.63
C ASN A 87 1.16 3.37 -17.26
N ASN A 88 2.21 3.20 -16.49
CA ASN A 88 3.58 3.07 -16.98
C ASN A 88 4.12 1.65 -16.82
N LEU A 89 4.28 0.95 -17.95
CA LEU A 89 4.92 -0.37 -18.02
C LEU A 89 6.40 -0.33 -17.59
N ASP A 90 7.12 0.78 -17.79
CA ASP A 90 8.54 0.91 -17.40
C ASP A 90 8.76 0.90 -15.89
N LYS A 91 7.72 1.09 -15.10
CA LYS A 91 7.77 0.98 -13.63
C LYS A 91 7.46 -0.43 -13.13
N LEU A 92 6.98 -1.33 -13.99
CA LEU A 92 6.74 -2.75 -13.69
C LEU A 92 8.01 -3.47 -13.23
N ASN A 93 9.17 -3.18 -13.82
CA ASN A 93 10.42 -3.85 -13.48
C ASN A 93 10.83 -3.69 -12.02
N LYS A 94 10.34 -2.63 -11.32
CA LYS A 94 10.58 -2.44 -9.88
C LYS A 94 9.47 -3.01 -8.99
N PHE A 95 8.34 -3.36 -9.57
CA PHE A 95 7.27 -4.10 -8.92
C PHE A 95 7.62 -5.59 -8.83
N THR A 96 8.28 -6.11 -9.85
CA THR A 96 8.75 -7.51 -9.90
C THR A 96 9.80 -7.81 -8.84
N ASP A 97 10.66 -6.84 -8.47
CA ASP A 97 11.65 -7.06 -7.41
C ASP A 97 11.01 -7.29 -6.03
N PHE A 98 9.78 -6.80 -5.83
CA PHE A 98 9.00 -6.98 -4.61
C PHE A 98 8.17 -8.28 -4.64
N ALA A 99 7.68 -8.69 -5.81
CA ALA A 99 6.83 -9.87 -5.98
C ALA A 99 7.61 -11.20 -5.97
N HIS A 100 8.93 -11.17 -6.00
CA HIS A 100 9.77 -12.36 -6.21
C HIS A 100 10.03 -13.22 -4.97
N ASP A 101 9.40 -12.96 -3.82
CA ASP A 101 9.45 -13.90 -2.71
C ASP A 101 8.10 -14.66 -2.56
N PRO A 102 7.94 -15.82 -3.24
CA PRO A 102 6.69 -16.58 -3.21
C PRO A 102 6.27 -16.99 -1.79
N ALA A 103 7.22 -17.14 -0.88
CA ALA A 103 6.93 -17.52 0.50
C ALA A 103 6.14 -16.44 1.26
N GLN A 104 6.20 -15.18 0.82
CA GLN A 104 5.46 -14.09 1.44
C GLN A 104 3.99 -14.02 0.98
N TRP A 105 3.69 -14.53 -0.22
CA TRP A 105 2.34 -14.54 -0.78
C TRP A 105 1.49 -15.72 -0.29
N THR A 106 2.09 -16.82 0.17
CA THR A 106 1.36 -18.01 0.60
C THR A 106 0.35 -17.78 1.72
N ARG A 107 0.47 -16.66 2.44
CA ARG A 107 -0.45 -16.24 3.52
C ARG A 107 -1.22 -14.97 3.19
N SER A 108 -1.05 -14.42 2.00
CA SER A 108 -1.74 -13.20 1.56
C SER A 108 -3.14 -13.55 1.05
N PRO A 109 -4.19 -12.81 1.45
CA PRO A 109 -5.52 -12.97 0.89
C PRO A 109 -5.69 -12.29 -0.48
N TYR A 110 -4.64 -11.64 -0.99
CA TYR A 110 -4.68 -10.84 -2.20
C TYR A 110 -4.21 -11.63 -3.42
N ASP A 111 -4.66 -11.23 -4.60
CA ASP A 111 -4.34 -11.88 -5.88
C ASP A 111 -2.92 -11.51 -6.34
N GLU A 112 -1.96 -12.42 -6.11
CA GLU A 112 -0.55 -12.27 -6.48
C GLU A 112 -0.39 -12.01 -7.98
N GLU A 113 -1.12 -12.74 -8.84
CA GLU A 113 -1.00 -12.62 -10.30
C GLU A 113 -1.37 -11.22 -10.79
N ARG A 114 -2.39 -10.59 -10.17
CA ARG A 114 -2.74 -9.20 -10.47
C ARG A 114 -1.65 -8.23 -10.06
N PHE A 115 -1.02 -8.44 -8.90
CA PHE A 115 0.14 -7.62 -8.51
C PHE A 115 1.32 -7.80 -9.46
N GLU A 116 1.66 -9.02 -9.86
CA GLU A 116 2.71 -9.30 -10.85
C GLU A 116 2.45 -8.62 -12.21
N LYS A 117 1.18 -8.56 -12.61
CA LYS A 117 0.74 -7.82 -13.80
C LYS A 117 0.75 -6.29 -13.63
N GLY A 118 1.18 -5.79 -12.48
CA GLY A 118 1.31 -4.36 -12.20
C GLY A 118 0.00 -3.66 -11.85
N TYR A 119 -0.95 -4.37 -11.26
CA TYR A 119 -2.14 -3.77 -10.70
C TYR A 119 -1.87 -3.23 -9.30
N ALA A 120 -2.41 -2.08 -9.00
CA ALA A 120 -2.51 -1.56 -7.64
C ALA A 120 -3.86 -1.97 -7.04
N TYR A 121 -3.84 -2.41 -5.79
CA TYR A 121 -5.02 -2.81 -5.05
C TYR A 121 -5.50 -1.66 -4.16
N PHE A 122 -6.78 -1.36 -4.24
CA PHE A 122 -7.46 -0.36 -3.41
C PHE A 122 -8.61 -1.02 -2.70
N GLU A 123 -8.76 -0.79 -1.41
CA GLU A 123 -9.91 -1.25 -0.64
C GLU A 123 -10.62 -0.10 0.08
N LYS A 124 -11.87 -0.31 0.42
CA LYS A 124 -12.66 0.63 1.21
C LYS A 124 -12.24 0.54 2.68
N VAL A 125 -11.67 1.62 3.19
CA VAL A 125 -11.09 1.69 4.53
C VAL A 125 -11.81 2.73 5.37
N PRO A 126 -12.32 2.37 6.56
CA PRO A 126 -12.83 3.35 7.51
C PRO A 126 -11.67 4.17 8.07
N VAL A 127 -11.73 5.49 7.89
CA VAL A 127 -10.69 6.42 8.34
C VAL A 127 -11.23 7.50 9.26
N MET A 128 -10.38 8.00 10.15
CA MET A 128 -10.67 9.16 10.99
C MET A 128 -10.08 10.42 10.36
N ILE A 129 -10.93 11.38 9.98
CA ILE A 129 -10.51 12.70 9.48
C ILE A 129 -11.17 13.78 10.32
N LYS A 130 -10.35 14.59 11.02
CA LYS A 130 -10.86 15.70 11.84
C LYS A 130 -12.04 15.29 12.73
N LYS A 131 -11.92 14.21 13.48
CA LYS A 131 -12.94 13.64 14.38
C LYS A 131 -14.22 13.12 13.69
N LYS A 132 -14.19 12.91 12.36
CA LYS A 132 -15.28 12.28 11.62
C LYS A 132 -14.81 10.97 11.01
N LYS A 133 -15.55 9.92 11.27
CA LYS A 133 -15.35 8.63 10.60
C LYS A 133 -15.97 8.69 9.21
N MET A 134 -15.23 8.23 8.20
CA MET A 134 -15.72 8.11 6.82
C MET A 134 -14.95 7.02 6.09
N ASP A 135 -15.56 6.46 5.06
CA ASP A 135 -14.90 5.47 4.22
C ASP A 135 -14.15 6.16 3.08
N LEU A 136 -12.92 5.71 2.87
CA LEU A 136 -12.09 6.11 1.73
C LEU A 136 -11.66 4.86 0.96
N LEU A 137 -11.50 5.02 -0.35
CA LEU A 137 -10.85 4.01 -1.18
C LEU A 137 -9.36 4.32 -1.21
N LEU A 138 -8.55 3.48 -0.55
CA LEU A 138 -7.12 3.68 -0.36
C LEU A 138 -6.29 2.55 -0.95
N GLN A 139 -5.12 2.89 -1.51
CA GLN A 139 -4.17 1.88 -2.00
C GLN A 139 -3.47 1.19 -0.84
N LEU A 140 -3.49 -0.14 -0.82
CA LEU A 140 -2.69 -0.94 0.10
C LEU A 140 -1.23 -1.00 -0.37
N LEU A 141 -0.29 -0.74 0.55
CA LEU A 141 1.14 -0.70 0.25
C LEU A 141 1.94 -1.92 0.73
N ASN A 142 1.38 -2.74 1.63
CA ASN A 142 2.04 -3.92 2.18
C ASN A 142 1.23 -5.22 2.03
N PRO A 143 0.78 -5.60 0.81
CA PRO A 143 -0.17 -6.70 0.60
C PRO A 143 0.36 -8.07 1.03
N THR A 144 1.67 -8.28 1.01
CA THR A 144 2.29 -9.55 1.43
C THR A 144 2.41 -9.72 2.93
N ASN A 145 2.12 -8.65 3.70
CA ASN A 145 2.37 -8.64 5.14
C ASN A 145 1.38 -7.71 5.85
N THR A 146 0.15 -8.20 6.05
CA THR A 146 -0.99 -7.43 6.58
C THR A 146 -1.62 -8.04 7.84
N SER A 147 -0.88 -8.92 8.55
CA SER A 147 -1.44 -9.70 9.66
C SER A 147 -2.03 -8.84 10.77
N ARG A 148 -1.39 -7.73 11.12
CA ARG A 148 -1.84 -6.81 12.17
C ARG A 148 -1.90 -5.35 11.72
N ILE A 149 -0.89 -4.89 10.94
CA ILE A 149 -0.84 -3.52 10.46
C ILE A 149 -0.92 -3.50 8.95
N LYS A 150 -1.95 -2.82 8.43
CA LYS A 150 -2.08 -2.44 7.03
C LYS A 150 -1.65 -0.98 6.85
N VAL A 151 -0.90 -0.72 5.80
CA VAL A 151 -0.44 0.63 5.44
C VAL A 151 -1.06 1.02 4.12
N PHE A 152 -1.70 2.18 4.11
CA PHE A 152 -2.41 2.67 2.94
C PHE A 152 -1.90 4.03 2.49
N HIS A 153 -2.01 4.25 1.18
CA HIS A 153 -1.74 5.52 0.55
C HIS A 153 -3.02 6.12 -0.07
N ASP A 154 -3.24 7.41 0.19
CA ASP A 154 -4.26 8.18 -0.51
C ASP A 154 -3.68 8.71 -1.82
N MET A 155 -4.26 8.33 -2.95
CA MET A 155 -3.84 8.77 -4.29
C MET A 155 -3.77 10.31 -4.45
N ARG A 156 -4.42 11.06 -3.54
CA ARG A 156 -4.38 12.51 -3.47
C ARG A 156 -3.13 13.07 -2.80
N ALA A 157 -2.45 12.30 -1.95
CA ALA A 157 -1.35 12.83 -1.13
C ALA A 157 -0.20 13.42 -1.98
N GLY A 158 -0.12 13.06 -3.27
CA GLY A 158 0.81 13.63 -4.24
C GLY A 158 0.39 14.95 -4.87
N GLU A 159 -0.92 15.27 -4.90
CA GLU A 159 -1.44 16.45 -5.61
C GLU A 159 -1.43 17.73 -4.74
N ALA A 160 -1.35 17.62 -3.43
CA ALA A 160 -1.46 18.75 -2.50
C ALA A 160 -0.19 19.66 -2.43
N GLY A 161 0.84 19.42 -3.24
CA GLY A 161 2.11 20.15 -3.14
C GLY A 161 2.85 20.46 -4.43
N GLY A 162 2.22 20.29 -5.60
CA GLY A 162 2.90 20.48 -6.86
C GLY A 162 2.12 21.30 -7.88
N PHE A 163 2.25 22.62 -7.85
CA PHE A 163 2.05 23.46 -9.03
C PHE A 163 3.29 23.25 -9.92
N GLY A 164 3.24 22.30 -10.82
CA GLY A 164 4.33 21.95 -11.73
C GLY A 164 3.97 22.32 -13.16
N MET A 165 4.42 23.46 -13.60
CA MET A 165 4.52 23.78 -15.03
C MET A 165 5.65 22.92 -15.63
N GLY A 166 5.30 21.99 -16.53
CA GLY A 166 6.28 21.21 -17.32
C GLY A 166 6.72 19.89 -16.71
N GLY A 167 5.88 18.84 -16.77
CA GLY A 167 6.30 17.44 -16.95
C GLY A 167 7.23 16.74 -15.95
N PHE A 168 7.77 17.42 -14.95
CA PHE A 168 8.64 16.85 -13.93
C PHE A 168 7.97 16.95 -12.55
N GLN A 169 7.15 15.97 -12.20
CA GLN A 169 6.71 15.82 -10.83
C GLN A 169 7.86 15.24 -10.00
N ILE A 170 8.42 16.08 -9.15
CA ILE A 170 9.45 15.69 -8.20
C ILE A 170 8.80 14.75 -7.17
N GLN A 171 9.28 13.55 -7.11
CA GLN A 171 8.92 12.40 -6.26
C GLN A 171 8.96 12.67 -4.72
N LYS A 172 8.92 13.92 -4.29
CA LYS A 172 9.17 14.35 -2.89
C LYS A 172 7.98 14.30 -1.94
N SER A 173 6.74 14.07 -2.41
CA SER A 173 5.57 14.14 -1.52
C SER A 173 5.02 12.78 -1.06
N ILE A 174 5.44 11.70 -1.69
CA ILE A 174 4.89 10.35 -1.54
C ILE A 174 5.17 9.77 -0.15
N ASP A 175 6.35 10.07 0.42
CA ASP A 175 6.78 9.52 1.71
C ASP A 175 6.38 10.36 2.93
N LYS A 176 5.44 11.30 2.77
CA LYS A 176 5.14 12.27 3.84
C LYS A 176 4.02 11.85 4.78
N SER A 177 3.12 10.98 4.35
CA SER A 177 2.04 10.49 5.19
C SER A 177 1.42 9.20 4.65
N PHE A 178 0.98 8.34 5.58
CA PHE A 178 0.23 7.12 5.30
C PHE A 178 -1.04 7.09 6.15
N TYR A 179 -2.01 6.26 5.77
CA TYR A 179 -3.07 5.82 6.67
C TYR A 179 -2.66 4.47 7.24
N ILE A 180 -2.69 4.36 8.55
CA ILE A 180 -2.28 3.16 9.27
C ILE A 180 -3.53 2.55 9.92
N GLN A 181 -3.77 1.28 9.63
CA GLN A 181 -4.79 0.47 10.26
C GLN A 181 -4.13 -0.65 11.05
N LYS A 182 -4.30 -0.67 12.36
CA LYS A 182 -3.84 -1.74 13.24
C LYS A 182 -5.02 -2.56 13.70
N ASP A 183 -4.90 -3.90 13.64
CA ASP A 183 -5.88 -4.87 14.16
C ASP A 183 -7.32 -4.59 13.64
N ASN A 184 -7.46 -4.22 12.36
CA ASN A 184 -8.71 -3.85 11.69
C ASN A 184 -9.48 -2.68 12.33
N ALA A 185 -8.83 -1.86 13.15
CA ALA A 185 -9.43 -0.65 13.68
C ALA A 185 -9.66 0.41 12.60
N THR A 186 -10.27 1.54 12.95
CA THR A 186 -10.37 2.69 12.05
C THR A 186 -8.97 3.23 11.75
N ALA A 187 -8.63 3.37 10.47
CA ALA A 187 -7.31 3.84 10.06
C ALA A 187 -7.11 5.32 10.41
N GLU A 188 -5.92 5.67 10.84
CA GLU A 188 -5.52 7.02 11.16
C GLU A 188 -4.42 7.52 10.24
N ARG A 189 -4.48 8.81 9.91
CA ARG A 189 -3.45 9.43 9.08
C ARG A 189 -2.25 9.80 9.93
N MET A 190 -1.10 9.27 9.58
CA MET A 190 0.17 9.57 10.21
C MET A 190 1.06 10.34 9.23
N HIS A 191 1.59 11.48 9.65
CA HIS A 191 2.58 12.22 8.89
C HIS A 191 4.00 11.85 9.36
N LYS A 192 4.96 11.95 8.45
CA LYS A 192 6.38 11.74 8.76
C LYS A 192 6.86 12.62 9.92
N SER A 193 6.38 13.87 10.00
CA SER A 193 6.71 14.80 11.08
C SER A 193 6.24 14.34 12.45
N ASP A 194 5.18 13.53 12.49
CA ASP A 194 4.51 13.10 13.72
C ASP A 194 5.14 11.81 14.27
N PHE A 195 5.90 11.08 13.42
CA PHE A 195 6.54 9.83 13.81
C PHE A 195 7.68 10.10 14.80
N LYS A 196 7.39 9.88 16.06
CA LYS A 196 8.28 10.02 17.22
C LYS A 196 8.19 8.78 18.09
N LYS A 197 8.90 8.80 19.22
CA LYS A 197 8.94 7.69 20.17
C LYS A 197 7.56 7.31 20.71
N GLU A 198 6.69 8.29 20.92
CA GLU A 198 5.31 8.10 21.41
C GLU A 198 4.49 7.29 20.38
N ILE A 199 4.49 7.71 19.12
CA ILE A 199 3.81 7.00 18.03
C ILE A 199 4.40 5.61 17.78
N PHE A 200 5.72 5.49 17.92
CA PHE A 200 6.37 4.17 17.85
C PHE A 200 5.84 3.24 18.95
N GLN A 201 5.72 3.71 20.19
CA GLN A 201 5.19 2.92 21.29
C GLN A 201 3.72 2.57 21.10
N GLU A 202 2.91 3.48 20.57
CA GLU A 202 1.50 3.23 20.26
C GLU A 202 1.34 2.12 19.20
N LEU A 203 2.14 2.18 18.14
CA LEU A 203 2.04 1.19 17.04
C LEU A 203 2.66 -0.16 17.41
N PHE A 204 3.79 -0.17 18.10
CA PHE A 204 4.65 -1.35 18.23
C PHE A 204 4.94 -1.77 19.67
N GLY A 205 4.46 -1.00 20.67
CA GLY A 205 4.79 -1.22 22.08
C GLY A 205 4.28 -2.53 22.68
N ASP A 206 3.30 -3.15 22.03
CA ASP A 206 2.76 -4.46 22.40
C ASP A 206 3.60 -5.64 21.85
N CYS A 207 4.72 -5.37 21.19
CA CYS A 207 5.62 -6.38 20.65
C CYS A 207 7.06 -6.19 21.15
N GLU A 208 7.48 -6.97 22.11
CA GLU A 208 8.82 -6.89 22.71
C GLU A 208 9.96 -7.02 21.69
N ALA A 209 9.79 -7.91 20.69
CA ALA A 209 10.79 -8.11 19.65
C ALA A 209 11.00 -6.83 18.81
N THR A 210 9.92 -6.13 18.45
CA THR A 210 10.00 -4.88 17.69
C THR A 210 10.57 -3.74 18.54
N VAL A 211 10.16 -3.66 19.80
CA VAL A 211 10.68 -2.65 20.75
C VAL A 211 12.17 -2.85 20.99
N THR A 212 12.63 -4.08 21.17
CA THR A 212 14.05 -4.41 21.34
C THR A 212 14.86 -4.01 20.12
N LYS A 213 14.36 -4.32 18.92
CA LYS A 213 15.11 -4.07 17.67
C LYS A 213 15.15 -2.59 17.26
N TYR A 214 14.04 -1.85 17.41
CA TYR A 214 13.90 -0.50 16.87
C TYR A 214 13.64 0.59 17.92
N GLY A 215 13.26 0.23 19.16
CA GLY A 215 12.74 1.18 20.15
C GLY A 215 13.74 2.18 20.70
N ASN A 216 15.06 1.93 20.60
CA ASN A 216 16.08 2.86 21.10
C ASN A 216 16.03 4.22 20.36
N LYS A 217 15.97 4.18 19.01
CA LYS A 217 15.93 5.39 18.17
C LYS A 217 15.12 5.12 16.89
N PRO A 218 13.78 5.02 16.95
CA PRO A 218 12.96 4.74 15.77
C PRO A 218 13.09 5.87 14.75
N LYS A 219 13.28 5.52 13.48
CA LYS A 219 13.43 6.49 12.38
C LYS A 219 12.42 6.22 11.30
N TRP A 220 11.84 7.29 10.78
CA TRP A 220 10.89 7.19 9.65
C TRP A 220 11.44 6.46 8.43
N LYS A 221 12.72 6.57 8.15
CA LYS A 221 13.35 5.90 6.99
C LYS A 221 13.32 4.36 7.09
N ASP A 222 13.13 3.83 8.30
CA ASP A 222 13.10 2.40 8.60
C ASP A 222 11.63 1.93 8.88
N PHE A 223 10.63 2.80 8.60
CA PHE A 223 9.24 2.57 8.99
C PHE A 223 8.63 1.35 8.28
N ASP A 224 8.89 1.17 6.99
CA ASP A 224 8.48 -0.01 6.23
C ASP A 224 9.04 -1.30 6.84
N GLN A 225 10.33 -1.32 7.16
CA GLN A 225 10.98 -2.46 7.81
C GLN A 225 10.39 -2.75 9.20
N MET A 226 10.04 -1.71 9.98
CA MET A 226 9.37 -1.88 11.27
C MET A 226 8.00 -2.54 11.10
N ILE A 227 7.19 -2.11 10.12
CA ILE A 227 5.88 -2.70 9.82
C ILE A 227 6.02 -4.17 9.43
N TYR A 228 6.92 -4.49 8.50
CA TYR A 228 7.15 -5.87 8.07
C TYR A 228 7.62 -6.75 9.23
N PHE A 229 8.59 -6.27 10.00
CA PHE A 229 9.11 -7.00 11.15
C PHE A 229 8.02 -7.25 12.21
N TYR A 230 7.23 -6.24 12.52
CA TYR A 230 6.14 -6.34 13.47
C TYR A 230 5.08 -7.35 13.01
N ASN A 231 4.61 -7.25 11.78
CA ASN A 231 3.62 -8.16 11.23
C ASN A 231 4.10 -9.62 11.16
N GLN A 232 5.42 -9.84 10.98
CA GLN A 232 5.99 -11.19 10.94
C GLN A 232 6.19 -11.81 12.33
N ASN A 233 6.57 -11.00 13.32
CA ASN A 233 7.00 -11.51 14.63
C ASN A 233 5.96 -11.32 15.73
N CYS A 234 4.92 -10.55 15.50
CA CYS A 234 3.92 -10.18 16.49
C CYS A 234 2.48 -10.52 16.04
N ALA A 235 2.33 -11.30 14.99
CA ALA A 235 1.07 -11.95 14.65
C ALA A 235 0.77 -12.99 15.74
N ASN A 236 -0.38 -12.88 16.39
CA ASN A 236 -0.87 -13.87 17.35
C ASN A 236 -1.37 -15.11 16.62
#